data_a2ccaa126aaa686f921e14ae3ababc86
#
_entry.id   a2ccaa126aaa686f921e14ae3ababc86
#
_cell.length_a   1.000
_cell.length_b   1.000
_cell.length_c   1.000
_cell.angle_alpha   90.00
_cell.angle_beta   90.00
_cell.angle_gamma   90.00
#
_symmetry.space_group_name_H-M   'P 1'
#
loop_
_entity.id
_entity.type
_entity.pdbx_description
1 polymer ?
#
loop_
_entity_poly.entity_id
_entity_poly.type
_entity_poly.pdbx_seq_one_letter_code
_entity_poly.pdbx_strand_id
1 'polypeptide(L)'
;MRNRKEGILGLLIVIFCLVGYVVGCTHDDVILASSGSDIQRGEQKLTLTDPKQTFDKAHSNVQWSTAYLGATSLLTGRFDNFGVTSFAFDESNADGINFEAWVWLNAVNTSEPGRDEGCLLETFGTDASLTTEDENLAIIKSTSVTLSTTDKGYDVKADLTFHGATHEVVCKMNYIGKTLSGTNEVLGFDLQFSFLAKTDFGIESSNIGDNVTLKINTNFKIAP
;
A
#
# COMPACT_ATOMS: atom_id res chain seq x y z
N MET A 1 -11.00 -55.61 36.57
CA MET A 1 -10.08 -54.46 36.77
C MET A 1 -9.29 -54.06 35.52
N ARG A 2 -9.70 -54.45 34.29
CA ARG A 2 -8.97 -54.22 33.00
C ARG A 2 -9.42 -52.93 32.30
N ASN A 3 -10.62 -52.44 32.51
CA ASN A 3 -11.19 -51.32 31.74
C ASN A 3 -10.83 -49.90 32.23
N ARG A 4 -10.18 -49.77 33.39
CA ARG A 4 -9.84 -48.46 33.96
C ARG A 4 -8.57 -47.85 33.36
N LYS A 5 -7.63 -48.68 32.90
CA LYS A 5 -6.36 -48.23 32.32
C LYS A 5 -6.52 -47.77 30.86
N GLU A 6 -7.42 -48.40 30.11
CA GLU A 6 -7.71 -48.01 28.69
C GLU A 6 -8.46 -46.68 28.62
N GLY A 7 -9.35 -46.39 29.57
CA GLY A 7 -10.05 -45.11 29.66
C GLY A 7 -9.13 -43.94 29.98
N ILE A 8 -8.12 -44.16 30.83
CA ILE A 8 -7.15 -43.10 31.19
C ILE A 8 -6.21 -42.82 30.02
N LEU A 9 -5.78 -43.83 29.27
CA LEU A 9 -4.93 -43.66 28.11
C LEU A 9 -5.65 -42.90 26.97
N GLY A 10 -6.93 -43.25 26.75
CA GLY A 10 -7.76 -42.52 25.74
C GLY A 10 -7.99 -41.07 26.13
N LEU A 11 -8.23 -40.76 27.39
CA LEU A 11 -8.40 -39.40 27.91
C LEU A 11 -7.10 -38.58 27.79
N LEU A 12 -5.94 -39.15 28.03
CA LEU A 12 -4.65 -38.49 27.89
C LEU A 12 -4.33 -38.19 26.43
N ILE A 13 -4.66 -39.04 25.48
CA ILE A 13 -4.48 -38.80 24.03
C ILE A 13 -5.40 -37.65 23.55
N VAL A 14 -6.65 -37.63 24.02
CA VAL A 14 -7.58 -36.54 23.65
C VAL A 14 -7.12 -35.19 24.21
N ILE A 15 -6.63 -35.16 25.46
CA ILE A 15 -6.09 -33.94 26.05
C ILE A 15 -4.83 -33.48 25.31
N PHE A 16 -3.94 -34.41 24.91
CA PHE A 16 -2.74 -34.06 24.14
C PHE A 16 -3.07 -33.52 22.72
N CYS A 17 -4.06 -34.09 22.06
CA CYS A 17 -4.57 -33.58 20.78
C CYS A 17 -5.23 -32.20 20.94
N LEU A 18 -5.99 -31.97 22.02
CA LEU A 18 -6.61 -30.67 22.30
C LEU A 18 -5.58 -29.58 22.60
N VAL A 19 -4.54 -29.90 23.37
CA VAL A 19 -3.44 -28.95 23.65
C VAL A 19 -2.61 -28.67 22.40
N GLY A 20 -2.38 -29.68 21.53
CA GLY A 20 -1.72 -29.49 20.25
C GLY A 20 -2.50 -28.60 19.28
N TYR A 21 -3.84 -28.62 19.35
CA TYR A 21 -4.69 -27.77 18.49
C TYR A 21 -4.71 -26.29 18.92
N VAL A 22 -4.47 -26.00 20.18
CA VAL A 22 -4.45 -24.63 20.71
C VAL A 22 -3.09 -23.94 20.49
N VAL A 23 -2.00 -24.71 20.32
CA VAL A 23 -0.66 -24.15 20.08
C VAL A 23 -0.35 -23.95 18.57
N GLY A 24 -1.21 -24.48 17.69
CA GLY A 24 -0.97 -24.52 16.25
C GLY A 24 -1.47 -23.30 15.44
N CYS A 25 -2.06 -22.30 16.06
CA CYS A 25 -2.63 -21.15 15.35
C CYS A 25 -2.38 -19.80 16.06
N THR A 26 -1.28 -19.63 16.74
CA THR A 26 -0.74 -18.28 16.88
C THR A 26 0.18 -18.06 15.67
N HIS A 27 -0.43 -17.90 14.52
CA HIS A 27 0.19 -17.13 13.47
C HIS A 27 0.16 -15.69 14.02
N ASP A 28 1.11 -15.36 14.83
CA ASP A 28 1.52 -14.00 14.97
C ASP A 28 2.05 -13.59 13.58
N ASP A 29 1.12 -13.17 12.72
CA ASP A 29 1.40 -12.18 11.71
C ASP A 29 1.69 -10.85 12.43
N VAL A 30 2.53 -10.91 13.41
CA VAL A 30 3.41 -9.82 13.65
C VAL A 30 4.31 -9.85 12.42
N ILE A 31 3.88 -9.22 11.35
CA ILE A 31 4.78 -8.28 10.74
C ILE A 31 5.21 -7.47 11.94
N LEU A 32 6.25 -7.89 12.56
CA LEU A 32 7.11 -7.04 13.29
C LEU A 32 7.36 -5.95 12.25
N ALA A 33 6.57 -4.89 12.31
CA ALA A 33 7.10 -3.61 12.01
C ALA A 33 8.44 -3.72 12.66
N SER A 34 9.43 -4.13 11.88
CA SER A 34 10.72 -4.58 12.30
C SER A 34 10.97 -3.69 13.45
N SER A 35 11.00 -4.21 14.65
CA SER A 35 11.16 -3.34 15.77
C SER A 35 12.33 -2.50 15.34
N GLY A 36 12.00 -1.40 14.73
CA GLY A 36 12.93 -0.42 14.20
C GLY A 36 13.50 0.24 15.41
N SER A 37 14.05 -0.61 16.22
CA SER A 37 14.60 -0.39 17.51
C SER A 37 15.65 0.70 17.49
N ASP A 38 16.16 1.04 16.32
CA ASP A 38 17.25 1.99 16.17
C ASP A 38 16.96 3.12 15.17
N ILE A 39 15.71 3.33 14.75
CA ILE A 39 15.37 4.50 13.96
C ILE A 39 15.39 5.71 14.89
N GLN A 40 16.47 6.44 14.87
CA GLN A 40 16.54 7.74 15.53
C GLN A 40 15.70 8.70 14.67
N ARG A 41 14.51 9.02 15.16
CA ARG A 41 13.60 9.96 14.49
C ARG A 41 14.23 11.34 14.45
N GLY A 42 14.03 12.02 13.34
CA GLY A 42 14.47 13.39 13.16
C GLY A 42 15.79 13.57 12.44
N GLU A 43 16.45 12.47 12.01
CA GLU A 43 17.77 12.55 11.36
C GLU A 43 17.74 12.19 9.88
N GLN A 44 16.67 11.58 9.38
CA GLN A 44 16.65 11.07 8.02
C GLN A 44 16.23 12.14 7.02
N LYS A 45 17.02 12.28 5.96
CA LYS A 45 16.73 13.13 4.80
C LYS A 45 16.92 12.36 3.52
N LEU A 46 16.02 12.60 2.57
CA LEU A 46 16.06 12.00 1.25
C LEU A 46 15.51 12.99 0.23
N THR A 47 16.16 13.11 -0.93
CA THR A 47 15.63 13.86 -2.07
C THR A 47 16.07 13.23 -3.38
N LEU A 48 15.13 13.05 -4.31
CA LEU A 48 15.46 12.51 -5.65
C LEU A 48 16.23 13.49 -6.55
N THR A 49 16.48 14.71 -6.09
CA THR A 49 17.41 15.61 -6.78
C THR A 49 18.88 15.27 -6.53
N ASP A 50 19.18 14.47 -5.49
CA ASP A 50 20.50 13.93 -5.25
C ASP A 50 20.71 12.66 -6.13
N PRO A 51 21.70 12.64 -7.04
CA PRO A 51 21.94 11.49 -7.92
C PRO A 51 22.32 10.18 -7.20
N LYS A 52 22.70 10.26 -5.92
CA LYS A 52 22.94 9.08 -5.08
C LYS A 52 21.67 8.47 -4.51
N GLN A 53 20.55 9.16 -4.62
CA GLN A 53 19.26 8.75 -4.05
C GLN A 53 18.31 8.40 -5.18
N THR A 54 17.84 7.16 -5.18
CA THR A 54 17.03 6.62 -6.28
C THR A 54 15.80 5.89 -5.77
N PHE A 55 14.70 5.97 -6.53
CA PHE A 55 13.51 5.16 -6.28
C PHE A 55 13.79 3.69 -6.59
N ASP A 56 13.51 2.79 -5.65
CA ASP A 56 13.65 1.34 -5.82
C ASP A 56 12.33 0.72 -6.26
N LYS A 57 12.00 0.84 -7.54
CA LYS A 57 10.78 0.30 -8.13
C LYS A 57 10.63 -1.22 -7.89
N ALA A 58 11.75 -1.97 -7.90
CA ALA A 58 11.72 -3.42 -7.78
C ALA A 58 11.19 -3.92 -6.42
N HIS A 59 11.34 -3.11 -5.37
CA HIS A 59 10.87 -3.42 -4.02
C HIS A 59 9.73 -2.50 -3.57
N SER A 60 9.07 -1.85 -4.52
CA SER A 60 7.91 -0.99 -4.28
C SER A 60 6.67 -1.58 -4.92
N ASN A 61 5.48 -1.20 -4.43
CA ASN A 61 4.24 -1.60 -5.05
C ASN A 61 3.12 -0.58 -4.83
N VAL A 62 2.12 -0.61 -5.70
CA VAL A 62 0.88 0.17 -5.60
C VAL A 62 -0.29 -0.81 -5.68
N GLN A 63 -0.96 -1.03 -4.56
CA GLN A 63 -2.13 -1.91 -4.46
C GLN A 63 -3.39 -1.07 -4.34
N TRP A 64 -4.49 -1.59 -4.88
CA TRP A 64 -5.80 -0.99 -4.77
C TRP A 64 -6.85 -2.02 -4.36
N SER A 65 -7.94 -1.55 -3.78
CA SER A 65 -9.10 -2.37 -3.46
C SER A 65 -10.39 -1.56 -3.50
N THR A 66 -11.48 -2.21 -3.88
CA THR A 66 -12.83 -1.65 -3.84
C THR A 66 -13.85 -2.73 -3.52
N ALA A 67 -15.04 -2.34 -3.07
CA ALA A 67 -16.14 -3.29 -2.89
C ALA A 67 -16.63 -3.81 -4.24
N TYR A 68 -16.94 -5.11 -4.32
CA TYR A 68 -17.47 -5.77 -5.51
C TYR A 68 -18.95 -6.15 -5.28
N LEU A 69 -19.78 -5.92 -6.29
CA LEU A 69 -21.23 -6.26 -6.28
C LEU A 69 -21.96 -5.82 -4.99
N GLY A 70 -21.92 -4.55 -4.68
CA GLY A 70 -22.64 -3.99 -3.54
C GLY A 70 -22.03 -4.33 -2.17
N ALA A 71 -20.72 -4.51 -2.09
CA ALA A 71 -19.96 -4.78 -0.87
C ALA A 71 -20.04 -6.22 -0.33
N THR A 72 -20.40 -7.17 -1.17
CA THR A 72 -20.42 -8.59 -0.76
C THR A 72 -19.04 -9.23 -0.72
N SER A 73 -18.08 -8.66 -1.46
CA SER A 73 -16.68 -9.12 -1.50
C SER A 73 -15.76 -7.95 -1.83
N LEU A 74 -14.46 -8.18 -1.70
CA LEU A 74 -13.44 -7.20 -2.03
C LEU A 74 -12.79 -7.55 -3.37
N LEU A 75 -12.79 -6.61 -4.30
CA LEU A 75 -12.00 -6.65 -5.52
C LEU A 75 -10.67 -5.98 -5.24
N THR A 76 -9.58 -6.64 -5.57
CA THR A 76 -8.22 -6.17 -5.32
C THR A 76 -7.35 -6.32 -6.55
N GLY A 77 -6.38 -5.44 -6.70
CA GLY A 77 -5.37 -5.50 -7.72
C GLY A 77 -4.17 -4.63 -7.37
N ARG A 78 -3.24 -4.54 -8.30
CA ARG A 78 -2.07 -3.67 -8.24
C ARG A 78 -1.83 -3.02 -9.60
N PHE A 79 -0.91 -2.06 -9.65
CA PHE A 79 -0.38 -1.53 -10.90
C PHE A 79 1.06 -2.03 -11.10
N ASP A 80 1.36 -2.59 -12.26
CA ASP A 80 2.71 -3.06 -12.61
C ASP A 80 3.58 -1.95 -13.20
N ASN A 81 2.98 -0.85 -13.64
CA ASN A 81 3.71 0.32 -14.13
C ASN A 81 3.35 1.57 -13.31
N PHE A 82 4.31 2.04 -12.55
CA PHE A 82 4.21 3.19 -11.67
C PHE A 82 5.59 3.81 -11.45
N GLY A 83 5.61 5.04 -10.96
CA GLY A 83 6.86 5.74 -10.67
C GLY A 83 6.68 6.93 -9.74
N VAL A 84 7.80 7.51 -9.36
CA VAL A 84 7.91 8.72 -8.55
C VAL A 84 8.64 9.77 -9.37
N THR A 85 7.97 10.88 -9.64
CA THR A 85 8.54 12.01 -10.39
C THR A 85 9.42 12.88 -9.49
N SER A 86 8.93 13.13 -8.26
CA SER A 86 9.68 13.87 -7.24
C SER A 86 9.40 13.30 -5.85
N PHE A 87 10.39 13.36 -4.99
CA PHE A 87 10.27 13.02 -3.58
C PHE A 87 11.32 13.78 -2.78
N ALA A 88 10.88 14.46 -1.74
CA ALA A 88 11.73 15.04 -0.71
C ALA A 88 11.17 14.68 0.66
N PHE A 89 12.03 14.20 1.52
CA PHE A 89 11.72 13.82 2.89
C PHE A 89 12.74 14.41 3.84
N ASP A 90 12.26 15.11 4.86
CA ASP A 90 13.07 15.58 6.00
C ASP A 90 12.29 15.26 7.28
N GLU A 91 12.74 14.24 7.99
CA GLU A 91 12.06 13.77 9.19
C GLU A 91 11.97 14.86 10.28
N SER A 92 12.90 15.83 10.28
CA SER A 92 12.91 16.94 11.21
C SER A 92 11.98 18.11 10.83
N ASN A 93 11.47 18.12 9.60
CA ASN A 93 10.68 19.21 9.04
C ASN A 93 9.55 18.69 8.12
N ALA A 94 8.38 18.45 8.69
CA ALA A 94 7.24 17.92 7.94
C ALA A 94 6.81 18.83 6.79
N ASP A 95 6.89 20.15 6.95
CA ASP A 95 6.52 21.11 5.90
C ASP A 95 7.44 21.05 4.67
N GLY A 96 8.64 20.47 4.81
CA GLY A 96 9.59 20.25 3.73
C GLY A 96 9.34 18.96 2.96
N ILE A 97 8.45 18.09 3.44
CA ILE A 97 8.13 16.81 2.79
C ILE A 97 7.21 17.08 1.59
N ASN A 98 7.58 16.57 0.44
CA ASN A 98 6.74 16.63 -0.75
C ASN A 98 7.00 15.46 -1.68
N PHE A 99 5.99 15.10 -2.48
CA PHE A 99 6.11 14.06 -3.49
C PHE A 99 5.16 14.30 -4.66
N GLU A 100 5.53 13.72 -5.80
CA GLU A 100 4.68 13.52 -6.96
C GLU A 100 4.95 12.13 -7.52
N ALA A 101 3.89 11.35 -7.73
CA ALA A 101 3.96 9.97 -8.18
C ALA A 101 2.82 9.67 -9.15
N TRP A 102 2.99 8.62 -9.95
CA TRP A 102 2.03 8.25 -10.98
C TRP A 102 1.89 6.72 -11.11
N VAL A 103 0.76 6.31 -11.64
CA VAL A 103 0.51 4.95 -12.12
C VAL A 103 -0.04 4.99 -13.55
N TRP A 104 0.30 3.98 -14.36
CA TRP A 104 -0.35 3.72 -15.63
C TRP A 104 -1.56 2.82 -15.39
N LEU A 105 -2.75 3.30 -15.72
CA LEU A 105 -4.00 2.58 -15.45
C LEU A 105 -4.08 1.28 -16.27
N ASN A 106 -3.62 1.28 -17.52
CA ASN A 106 -3.59 0.07 -18.35
C ASN A 106 -2.57 -0.99 -17.91
N ALA A 107 -1.77 -0.69 -16.88
CA ALA A 107 -0.90 -1.67 -16.23
C ALA A 107 -1.55 -2.28 -14.95
N VAL A 108 -2.87 -2.23 -14.85
CA VAL A 108 -3.62 -2.91 -13.78
C VAL A 108 -3.39 -4.41 -13.86
N ASN A 109 -3.21 -5.04 -12.70
CA ASN A 109 -2.97 -6.48 -12.58
C ASN A 109 -3.73 -7.01 -11.36
N THR A 110 -4.71 -7.86 -11.61
CA THR A 110 -5.49 -8.58 -10.61
C THR A 110 -5.10 -10.06 -10.52
N SER A 111 -4.03 -10.45 -11.21
CA SER A 111 -3.58 -11.84 -11.40
C SER A 111 -4.55 -12.71 -12.22
N GLU A 112 -5.50 -12.08 -12.92
CA GLU A 112 -6.43 -12.74 -13.83
C GLU A 112 -6.64 -11.85 -15.08
N PRO A 113 -6.02 -12.20 -16.25
CA PRO A 113 -5.99 -11.33 -17.43
C PRO A 113 -7.37 -10.95 -17.98
N GLY A 114 -8.34 -11.87 -17.94
CA GLY A 114 -9.70 -11.57 -18.39
C GLY A 114 -10.45 -10.58 -17.48
N ARG A 115 -10.03 -10.49 -16.22
CA ARG A 115 -10.56 -9.52 -15.26
C ARG A 115 -9.87 -8.16 -15.38
N ASP A 116 -8.62 -8.13 -15.77
CA ASP A 116 -7.83 -6.89 -15.85
C ASP A 116 -8.45 -5.89 -16.84
N GLU A 117 -8.91 -6.37 -18.00
CA GLU A 117 -9.61 -5.55 -18.98
C GLU A 117 -10.93 -4.98 -18.41
N GLY A 118 -11.72 -5.82 -17.73
CA GLY A 118 -12.95 -5.39 -17.05
C GLY A 118 -12.68 -4.37 -15.93
N CYS A 119 -11.61 -4.54 -15.17
CA CYS A 119 -11.21 -3.60 -14.13
C CYS A 119 -10.83 -2.22 -14.69
N LEU A 120 -10.17 -2.17 -15.84
CA LEU A 120 -9.86 -0.90 -16.50
C LEU A 120 -11.14 -0.12 -16.81
N LEU A 121 -12.09 -0.74 -17.50
CA LEU A 121 -13.34 -0.11 -17.89
C LEU A 121 -14.23 0.24 -16.71
N GLU A 122 -14.40 -0.68 -15.75
CA GLU A 122 -15.40 -0.55 -14.71
C GLU A 122 -14.87 0.15 -13.44
N THR A 123 -13.59 0.00 -13.11
CA THR A 123 -13.03 0.60 -11.90
C THR A 123 -12.36 1.93 -12.17
N PHE A 124 -11.69 2.06 -13.32
CA PHE A 124 -10.90 3.24 -13.65
C PHE A 124 -11.43 4.03 -14.83
N GLY A 125 -12.52 3.59 -15.48
CA GLY A 125 -13.19 4.29 -16.56
C GLY A 125 -12.32 4.53 -17.79
N THR A 126 -11.33 3.67 -18.02
CA THR A 126 -10.39 3.79 -19.13
C THR A 126 -10.36 2.52 -19.96
N ASP A 127 -9.88 2.63 -21.21
CA ASP A 127 -9.78 1.53 -22.17
C ASP A 127 -8.31 1.12 -22.34
N ALA A 128 -8.05 -0.18 -22.47
CA ALA A 128 -6.71 -0.72 -22.71
C ALA A 128 -6.06 -0.22 -24.01
N SER A 129 -6.87 0.27 -24.96
CA SER A 129 -6.39 0.86 -26.21
C SER A 129 -5.87 2.29 -26.06
N LEU A 130 -6.14 2.97 -24.92
CA LEU A 130 -5.68 4.33 -24.67
C LEU A 130 -4.16 4.34 -24.52
N THR A 131 -3.50 5.11 -25.38
CA THR A 131 -2.03 5.19 -25.43
C THR A 131 -1.53 6.58 -25.05
N THR A 132 -2.42 7.56 -24.85
CA THR A 132 -2.03 8.91 -24.43
C THR A 132 -1.81 8.96 -22.93
N GLU A 133 -0.79 9.71 -22.49
CA GLU A 133 -0.48 9.87 -21.06
C GLU A 133 -1.66 10.46 -20.30
N ASP A 134 -2.30 11.48 -20.84
CA ASP A 134 -3.37 12.24 -20.15
C ASP A 134 -4.59 11.38 -19.80
N GLU A 135 -4.88 10.35 -20.60
CA GLU A 135 -6.04 9.48 -20.39
C GLU A 135 -5.72 8.23 -19.59
N ASN A 136 -4.45 7.89 -19.49
CA ASN A 136 -3.97 6.61 -18.96
C ASN A 136 -3.15 6.75 -17.67
N LEU A 137 -2.85 7.99 -17.25
CA LEU A 137 -2.14 8.27 -16.01
C LEU A 137 -3.11 8.69 -14.90
N ALA A 138 -2.90 8.12 -13.71
CA ALA A 138 -3.33 8.75 -12.47
C ALA A 138 -2.10 9.31 -11.75
N ILE A 139 -2.19 10.57 -11.35
CA ILE A 139 -1.08 11.32 -10.72
C ILE A 139 -1.52 11.76 -9.33
N ILE A 140 -0.68 11.56 -8.34
CA ILE A 140 -0.87 12.10 -7.00
C ILE A 140 0.26 13.06 -6.66
N LYS A 141 -0.08 14.24 -6.15
CA LYS A 141 0.88 15.28 -5.77
C LYS A 141 0.54 15.85 -4.40
N SER A 142 1.47 15.77 -3.45
CA SER A 142 1.26 16.37 -2.13
C SER A 142 1.14 17.89 -2.20
N THR A 143 0.17 18.43 -1.45
CA THR A 143 -0.06 19.88 -1.30
C THR A 143 0.31 20.38 0.08
N SER A 144 0.17 19.53 1.11
CA SER A 144 0.68 19.82 2.46
C SER A 144 0.97 18.53 3.22
N VAL A 145 1.97 18.56 4.09
CA VAL A 145 2.34 17.45 4.98
C VAL A 145 2.51 17.99 6.39
N THR A 146 1.86 17.35 7.37
CA THR A 146 1.95 17.69 8.78
C THR A 146 2.22 16.46 9.61
N LEU A 147 2.82 16.62 10.79
CA LEU A 147 2.93 15.52 11.74
C LEU A 147 1.53 15.10 12.19
N SER A 148 1.26 13.82 12.17
CA SER A 148 0.00 13.29 12.67
C SER A 148 -0.11 13.49 14.18
N THR A 149 -1.29 13.90 14.62
CA THR A 149 -1.61 14.06 16.05
C THR A 149 -2.11 12.76 16.68
N THR A 150 -2.45 11.77 15.89
CA THR A 150 -3.08 10.51 16.33
C THR A 150 -2.13 9.30 16.31
N ASP A 151 -1.12 9.35 15.48
CA ASP A 151 -0.12 8.29 15.31
C ASP A 151 1.29 8.89 15.12
N LYS A 152 2.25 8.05 14.77
CA LYS A 152 3.64 8.48 14.57
C LYS A 152 3.96 8.84 13.11
N GLY A 153 2.94 8.90 12.25
CA GLY A 153 3.08 9.19 10.83
C GLY A 153 2.86 10.65 10.49
N TYR A 154 2.50 10.87 9.25
CA TYR A 154 2.21 12.16 8.67
C TYR A 154 0.80 12.18 8.09
N ASP A 155 0.07 13.26 8.32
CA ASP A 155 -1.16 13.59 7.63
C ASP A 155 -0.81 14.38 6.36
N VAL A 156 -1.22 13.88 5.22
CA VAL A 156 -0.90 14.46 3.92
C VAL A 156 -2.19 14.85 3.21
N LYS A 157 -2.26 16.10 2.73
CA LYS A 157 -3.19 16.49 1.70
C LYS A 157 -2.50 16.39 0.35
N ALA A 158 -3.19 15.85 -0.64
CA ALA A 158 -2.66 15.69 -1.97
C ALA A 158 -3.75 15.88 -3.02
N ASP A 159 -3.37 16.38 -4.18
CA ASP A 159 -4.20 16.41 -5.37
C ASP A 159 -4.05 15.07 -6.10
N LEU A 160 -5.17 14.36 -6.29
CA LEU A 160 -5.27 13.21 -7.16
C LEU A 160 -5.87 13.64 -8.47
N THR A 161 -5.09 13.55 -9.56
CA THR A 161 -5.54 13.75 -10.94
C THR A 161 -5.79 12.38 -11.55
N PHE A 162 -7.02 12.13 -11.95
CA PHE A 162 -7.47 10.86 -12.45
C PHE A 162 -8.69 11.07 -13.35
N HIS A 163 -8.80 10.34 -14.46
CA HIS A 163 -9.95 10.41 -15.37
C HIS A 163 -10.32 11.84 -15.80
N GLY A 164 -9.32 12.70 -16.07
CA GLY A 164 -9.50 14.08 -16.50
C GLY A 164 -9.96 15.06 -15.42
N ALA A 165 -10.09 14.65 -14.16
CA ALA A 165 -10.47 15.49 -13.03
C ALA A 165 -9.37 15.49 -11.96
N THR A 166 -9.37 16.52 -11.11
CA THR A 166 -8.45 16.63 -9.97
C THR A 166 -9.26 16.91 -8.71
N HIS A 167 -9.05 16.07 -7.68
CA HIS A 167 -9.68 16.21 -6.37
C HIS A 167 -8.65 16.07 -5.25
N GLU A 168 -8.86 16.82 -4.15
CA GLU A 168 -8.05 16.68 -2.94
C GLU A 168 -8.36 15.34 -2.27
N VAL A 169 -7.32 14.60 -1.92
CA VAL A 169 -7.40 13.39 -1.09
C VAL A 169 -6.59 13.56 0.18
N VAL A 170 -7.03 12.89 1.25
CA VAL A 170 -6.30 12.86 2.52
C VAL A 170 -5.60 11.53 2.65
N CYS A 171 -4.29 11.57 2.83
CA CYS A 171 -3.45 10.39 2.92
C CYS A 171 -2.82 10.28 4.32
N LYS A 172 -2.55 9.04 4.71
CA LYS A 172 -1.64 8.72 5.82
C LYS A 172 -0.32 8.24 5.24
N MET A 173 0.78 8.86 5.64
CA MET A 173 2.13 8.46 5.26
C MET A 173 2.93 8.07 6.50
N ASN A 174 3.67 6.97 6.41
CA ASN A 174 4.58 6.52 7.45
C ASN A 174 5.98 6.36 6.87
N TYR A 175 6.98 6.84 7.58
CA TYR A 175 8.35 6.41 7.43
C TYR A 175 8.54 5.11 8.22
N ILE A 176 8.82 4.02 7.53
CA ILE A 176 8.91 2.69 8.13
C ILE A 176 10.29 2.48 8.77
N GLY A 177 11.33 3.01 8.13
CA GLY A 177 12.68 2.94 8.63
C GLY A 177 13.71 2.77 7.53
N LYS A 178 14.97 2.54 7.96
CA LYS A 178 16.08 2.26 7.06
C LYS A 178 16.81 0.97 7.43
N THR A 179 17.43 0.36 6.42
CA THR A 179 18.30 -0.80 6.57
C THR A 179 19.43 -0.73 5.56
N LEU A 180 20.42 -1.60 5.71
CA LEU A 180 21.49 -1.76 4.72
C LEU A 180 21.15 -2.91 3.77
N SER A 181 21.34 -2.68 2.48
CA SER A 181 21.31 -3.70 1.44
C SER A 181 22.62 -3.63 0.63
N GLY A 182 23.55 -4.52 0.97
CA GLY A 182 24.92 -4.39 0.50
C GLY A 182 25.59 -3.14 1.07
N THR A 183 26.04 -2.24 0.18
CA THR A 183 26.63 -0.94 0.56
C THR A 183 25.61 0.22 0.57
N ASN A 184 24.40 -0.01 0.08
CA ASN A 184 23.37 1.03 0.01
C ASN A 184 22.53 1.07 1.28
N GLU A 185 22.14 2.26 1.74
CA GLU A 185 21.02 2.40 2.66
C GLU A 185 19.71 2.30 1.87
N VAL A 186 18.70 1.65 2.46
CA VAL A 186 17.34 1.55 1.90
C VAL A 186 16.38 2.13 2.92
N LEU A 187 15.59 3.13 2.49
CA LEU A 187 14.54 3.75 3.28
C LEU A 187 13.17 3.30 2.77
N GLY A 188 12.30 2.89 3.69
CA GLY A 188 10.95 2.43 3.37
C GLY A 188 9.87 3.43 3.83
N PHE A 189 8.83 3.57 3.01
CA PHE A 189 7.65 4.40 3.29
C PHE A 189 6.37 3.68 2.92
N ASP A 190 5.30 3.93 3.70
CA ASP A 190 3.93 3.56 3.37
C ASP A 190 3.11 4.80 3.11
N LEU A 191 2.22 4.74 2.13
CA LEU A 191 1.18 5.73 1.89
C LEU A 191 -0.16 5.02 1.72
N GLN A 192 -1.19 5.50 2.40
CA GLN A 192 -2.54 4.99 2.26
C GLN A 192 -3.53 6.14 2.10
N PHE A 193 -4.47 5.99 1.16
CA PHE A 193 -5.58 6.90 0.98
C PHE A 193 -6.76 6.20 0.31
N SER A 194 -7.92 6.87 0.30
CA SER A 194 -9.10 6.45 -0.44
C SER A 194 -9.66 7.62 -1.21
N PHE A 195 -10.35 7.33 -2.32
CA PHE A 195 -11.07 8.31 -3.11
C PHE A 195 -12.43 7.75 -3.56
N LEU A 196 -13.33 8.63 -4.00
CA LEU A 196 -14.66 8.27 -4.45
C LEU A 196 -14.70 8.23 -5.99
N ALA A 197 -14.52 7.04 -6.56
CA ALA A 197 -14.38 6.87 -8.01
C ALA A 197 -15.60 7.35 -8.80
N LYS A 198 -16.81 7.11 -8.28
CA LYS A 198 -18.07 7.52 -8.94
C LYS A 198 -18.41 8.97 -8.66
N THR A 199 -18.38 9.35 -7.38
CA THR A 199 -18.82 10.68 -6.92
C THR A 199 -17.87 11.78 -7.41
N ASP A 200 -16.56 11.57 -7.28
CA ASP A 200 -15.57 12.61 -7.60
C ASP A 200 -15.08 12.52 -9.04
N PHE A 201 -14.97 11.31 -9.60
CA PHE A 201 -14.35 11.10 -10.91
C PHE A 201 -15.31 10.61 -12.00
N GLY A 202 -16.61 10.47 -11.69
CA GLY A 202 -17.65 10.15 -12.68
C GLY A 202 -17.56 8.74 -13.27
N ILE A 203 -16.95 7.78 -12.54
CA ILE A 203 -16.88 6.40 -13.02
C ILE A 203 -18.26 5.75 -12.95
N GLU A 204 -18.78 5.35 -14.11
CA GLU A 204 -20.10 4.70 -14.22
C GLU A 204 -19.93 3.17 -14.19
N SER A 205 -20.12 2.54 -13.04
CA SER A 205 -20.13 1.09 -12.91
C SER A 205 -21.06 0.65 -11.79
N SER A 206 -21.84 -0.38 -12.03
CA SER A 206 -22.69 -1.04 -11.03
C SER A 206 -21.93 -2.11 -10.24
N ASN A 207 -20.79 -2.57 -10.74
CA ASN A 207 -20.08 -3.72 -10.23
C ASN A 207 -19.10 -3.39 -9.10
N ILE A 208 -18.73 -2.11 -8.95
CA ILE A 208 -17.80 -1.65 -7.92
C ILE A 208 -18.47 -0.72 -6.91
N GLY A 209 -17.92 -0.63 -5.71
CA GLY A 209 -18.22 0.43 -4.74
C GLY A 209 -17.69 1.79 -5.21
N ASP A 210 -18.19 2.86 -4.60
CA ASP A 210 -17.67 4.21 -4.88
C ASP A 210 -16.25 4.40 -4.30
N ASN A 211 -16.01 3.84 -3.11
CA ASN A 211 -14.74 3.98 -2.42
C ASN A 211 -13.69 3.03 -3.00
N VAL A 212 -12.59 3.60 -3.48
CA VAL A 212 -11.36 2.89 -3.88
C VAL A 212 -10.26 3.25 -2.91
N THR A 213 -9.64 2.24 -2.30
CA THR A 213 -8.53 2.40 -1.35
C THR A 213 -7.23 2.01 -1.99
N LEU A 214 -6.21 2.85 -1.85
CA LEU A 214 -4.83 2.61 -2.26
C LEU A 214 -3.97 2.31 -1.03
N LYS A 215 -3.10 1.29 -1.17
CA LYS A 215 -2.01 0.97 -0.24
C LYS A 215 -0.72 0.90 -1.03
N ILE A 216 0.20 1.78 -0.71
CA ILE A 216 1.42 1.99 -1.46
C ILE A 216 2.61 1.77 -0.52
N ASN A 217 3.52 0.88 -0.91
CA ASN A 217 4.81 0.74 -0.26
C ASN A 217 5.88 1.23 -1.22
N THR A 218 6.74 2.11 -0.76
CA THR A 218 7.84 2.64 -1.56
C THR A 218 9.16 2.48 -0.84
N ASN A 219 10.19 2.14 -1.62
CA ASN A 219 11.55 2.06 -1.14
C ASN A 219 12.46 2.98 -1.96
N PHE A 220 13.43 3.56 -1.27
CA PHE A 220 14.45 4.42 -1.88
C PHE A 220 15.84 3.93 -1.46
N LYS A 221 16.76 3.94 -2.40
CA LYS A 221 18.16 3.59 -2.17
C LYS A 221 19.02 4.83 -2.10
N ILE A 222 19.94 4.85 -1.15
CA ILE A 222 20.98 5.86 -1.01
C ILE A 222 22.33 5.15 -1.22
N ALA A 223 23.02 5.53 -2.29
CA ALA A 223 24.37 5.04 -2.55
C ALA A 223 25.40 5.72 -1.64
N PRO A 224 26.51 5.04 -1.29
CA PRO A 224 27.56 5.58 -0.44
C PRO A 224 28.30 6.78 -1.05
#